data_6ecbb6a6030aab5289217a9bbd641478
#
_entry.id   6ecbb6a6030aab5289217a9bbd641478
#
_cell.length_a   1.000
_cell.length_b   1.000
_cell.length_c   1.000
_cell.angle_alpha   90.00
_cell.angle_beta   90.00
_cell.angle_gamma   90.00
#
_symmetry.space_group_name_H-M   'P 1'
#
loop_
_entity.id
_entity.type
_entity.pdbx_description
1 polymer ?
#
loop_
_entity_poly.entity_id
_entity_poly.type
_entity_poly.pdbx_seq_one_letter_code
_entity_poly.pdbx_strand_id
1 'polypeptide(L)'
;FFKPHEMDDLRDFAQRKQGRMPSKALSNPWLDDELTNIVDNGTQHSRLTTFANYLHWYAMHILKTAELEVVEQINAMAQQIKTRRPSKKHRSSELQDRSLSDVQLDALFEHIQPGSASNPFSMDVQRRNRLMILLLFYLGIRGGELLNIRIQDIDFSTNRIRIVRRADERADSRTNEPNAKTKERLLPLAESLVQELHSYITQDRRNVLNAKK
;
A
#
# COMPACT_ATOMS: atom_id res chain seq x y z
N PHE A 1 21.89 -21.74 -18.72
CA PHE A 1 21.37 -22.04 -17.37
C PHE A 1 22.30 -21.44 -16.33
N PHE A 2 21.76 -20.98 -15.20
CA PHE A 2 22.53 -20.36 -14.13
C PHE A 2 23.42 -21.39 -13.43
N LYS A 3 24.66 -20.99 -13.15
CA LYS A 3 25.56 -21.74 -12.27
C LYS A 3 25.14 -21.53 -10.80
N PRO A 4 25.53 -22.43 -9.88
CA PRO A 4 25.15 -22.30 -8.46
C PRO A 4 25.46 -20.93 -7.84
N HIS A 5 26.64 -20.37 -8.12
CA HIS A 5 27.04 -19.04 -7.60
C HIS A 5 26.18 -17.90 -8.16
N GLU A 6 25.78 -17.96 -9.44
CA GLU A 6 24.89 -16.94 -10.04
C GLU A 6 23.48 -16.96 -9.40
N MET A 7 23.04 -18.12 -8.93
CA MET A 7 21.78 -18.25 -8.18
C MET A 7 21.90 -17.67 -6.76
N ASP A 8 23.07 -17.77 -6.16
CA ASP A 8 23.34 -17.17 -4.85
C ASP A 8 23.47 -15.64 -4.99
N ASP A 9 24.10 -15.14 -6.04
CA ASP A 9 24.11 -13.71 -6.40
C ASP A 9 22.69 -13.17 -6.62
N LEU A 10 21.83 -13.94 -7.29
CA LEU A 10 20.42 -13.57 -7.48
C LEU A 10 19.66 -13.49 -6.14
N ARG A 11 19.95 -14.42 -5.21
CA ARG A 11 19.39 -14.41 -3.86
C ARG A 11 19.80 -13.17 -3.10
N ASP A 12 21.08 -12.81 -3.13
CA ASP A 12 21.64 -11.65 -2.43
C ASP A 12 21.13 -10.34 -3.05
N PHE A 13 21.01 -10.29 -4.38
CA PHE A 13 20.36 -9.18 -5.06
C PHE A 13 18.88 -9.02 -4.61
N ALA A 14 18.14 -10.12 -4.52
CA ALA A 14 16.75 -10.10 -4.08
C ALA A 14 16.57 -9.63 -2.63
N GLN A 15 17.62 -9.72 -1.81
CA GLN A 15 17.63 -9.29 -0.41
C GLN A 15 17.85 -7.78 -0.28
N ARG A 16 18.49 -7.11 -1.25
CA ARG A 16 18.80 -5.68 -1.16
C ARG A 16 17.56 -4.82 -1.33
N LYS A 17 17.46 -3.75 -0.53
CA LYS A 17 16.51 -2.67 -0.80
C LYS A 17 16.95 -1.95 -2.06
N GLN A 18 16.12 -1.92 -3.08
CA GLN A 18 16.37 -1.06 -4.24
C GLN A 18 16.11 0.40 -3.82
N GLY A 19 17.18 1.19 -3.76
CA GLY A 19 17.13 2.52 -3.20
C GLY A 19 16.25 3.49 -3.97
N ARG A 20 15.24 4.01 -3.31
CA ARG A 20 14.95 5.43 -3.41
C ARG A 20 16.12 6.12 -2.71
N MET A 21 16.81 7.08 -3.37
CA MET A 21 17.77 7.96 -2.70
C MET A 21 17.21 8.36 -1.34
N PRO A 22 17.95 8.21 -0.23
CA PRO A 22 17.46 8.65 1.06
C PRO A 22 17.16 10.15 0.95
N SER A 23 15.90 10.53 1.17
CA SER A 23 15.61 11.91 1.48
C SER A 23 16.44 12.24 2.72
N LYS A 24 17.19 13.35 2.72
CA LYS A 24 18.10 13.81 3.77
C LYS A 24 17.44 14.05 5.15
N ALA A 25 16.24 13.56 5.36
CA ALA A 25 15.50 13.70 6.60
C ALA A 25 15.54 12.38 7.37
N LEU A 26 16.19 12.41 8.54
CA LEU A 26 16.19 11.41 9.59
C LEU A 26 17.05 10.14 9.35
N SER A 27 18.34 10.33 9.12
CA SER A 27 19.33 9.32 9.47
C SER A 27 19.49 9.30 10.99
N ASN A 28 19.02 8.24 11.62
CA ASN A 28 19.33 8.00 13.02
C ASN A 28 20.78 7.50 13.06
N PRO A 29 21.76 8.27 13.65
CA PRO A 29 23.20 7.93 13.59
C PRO A 29 23.58 6.64 14.32
N TRP A 30 22.62 6.02 15.02
CA TRP A 30 22.82 4.85 15.89
C TRP A 30 22.31 3.54 15.29
N LEU A 31 21.82 3.53 14.06
CA LEU A 31 21.41 2.32 13.35
C LEU A 31 22.47 1.97 12.32
N ASP A 32 23.12 0.80 12.49
CA ASP A 32 24.05 0.23 11.53
C ASP A 32 23.45 0.25 10.12
N ASP A 33 24.11 0.93 9.20
CA ASP A 33 23.65 1.19 7.82
C ASP A 33 23.45 -0.11 7.01
N GLU A 34 24.15 -1.18 7.36
CA GLU A 34 24.06 -2.47 6.68
C GLU A 34 22.74 -3.20 6.95
N LEU A 35 22.22 -3.17 8.19
CA LEU A 35 20.95 -3.82 8.56
C LEU A 35 19.72 -3.10 8.00
N THR A 36 19.83 -1.80 7.72
CA THR A 36 18.73 -1.00 7.16
C THR A 36 18.53 -1.22 5.66
N ASN A 37 19.49 -1.82 4.98
CA ASN A 37 19.50 -1.98 3.52
C ASN A 37 18.96 -3.33 3.04
N ILE A 38 18.49 -4.19 3.95
CA ILE A 38 17.96 -5.52 3.68
C ILE A 38 16.43 -5.50 3.76
N VAL A 39 15.77 -6.21 2.84
CA VAL A 39 14.32 -6.39 2.89
C VAL A 39 13.94 -7.54 3.83
N ASP A 40 12.70 -7.53 4.31
CA ASP A 40 12.18 -8.65 5.11
C ASP A 40 12.11 -9.96 4.30
N ASN A 41 12.12 -11.09 5.02
CA ASN A 41 12.09 -12.43 4.44
C ASN A 41 10.87 -12.66 3.52
N GLY A 42 9.72 -12.06 3.83
CA GLY A 42 8.51 -12.16 3.00
C GLY A 42 8.68 -11.48 1.65
N THR A 43 9.30 -10.31 1.64
CA THR A 43 9.63 -9.56 0.42
C THR A 43 10.67 -10.30 -0.41
N GLN A 44 11.76 -10.80 0.20
CA GLN A 44 12.78 -11.58 -0.48
C GLN A 44 12.18 -12.87 -1.08
N HIS A 45 11.36 -13.60 -0.31
CA HIS A 45 10.65 -14.79 -0.79
C HIS A 45 9.78 -14.49 -2.01
N SER A 46 9.04 -13.38 -1.98
CA SER A 46 8.17 -12.97 -3.09
C SER A 46 8.97 -12.60 -4.33
N ARG A 47 10.07 -11.86 -4.17
CA ARG A 47 10.98 -11.51 -5.27
C ARG A 47 11.58 -12.74 -5.95
N LEU A 48 12.13 -13.67 -5.18
CA LEU A 48 12.70 -14.91 -5.72
C LEU A 48 11.64 -15.77 -6.41
N THR A 49 10.41 -15.81 -5.89
CA THR A 49 9.29 -16.49 -6.56
C THR A 49 8.97 -15.86 -7.91
N THR A 50 8.94 -14.52 -7.96
CA THR A 50 8.70 -13.78 -9.22
C THR A 50 9.81 -14.01 -10.22
N PHE A 51 11.08 -13.96 -9.81
CA PHE A 51 12.22 -14.26 -10.68
C PHE A 51 12.17 -15.68 -11.23
N ALA A 52 11.94 -16.68 -10.38
CA ALA A 52 11.85 -18.08 -10.83
C ALA A 52 10.73 -18.27 -11.86
N ASN A 53 9.55 -17.69 -11.62
CA ASN A 53 8.44 -17.81 -12.53
C ASN A 53 8.66 -17.04 -13.84
N TYR A 54 9.26 -15.85 -13.78
CA TYR A 54 9.58 -15.06 -14.97
C TYR A 54 10.63 -15.74 -15.84
N LEU A 55 11.73 -16.22 -15.24
CA LEU A 55 12.80 -16.89 -15.96
C LEU A 55 12.32 -18.22 -16.58
N HIS A 56 11.48 -18.98 -15.86
CA HIS A 56 10.84 -20.16 -16.40
C HIS A 56 9.98 -19.82 -17.63
N TRP A 57 9.08 -18.86 -17.50
CA TRP A 57 8.23 -18.42 -18.60
C TRP A 57 9.06 -17.92 -19.79
N TYR A 58 10.09 -17.11 -19.54
CA TYR A 58 10.93 -16.52 -20.58
C TYR A 58 11.74 -17.62 -21.32
N ALA A 59 12.33 -18.56 -20.59
CA ALA A 59 13.05 -19.68 -21.20
C ALA A 59 12.12 -20.55 -22.05
N MET A 60 10.94 -20.88 -21.56
CA MET A 60 9.93 -21.63 -22.32
C MET A 60 9.44 -20.85 -23.55
N HIS A 61 9.37 -19.52 -23.46
CA HIS A 61 8.95 -18.69 -24.59
C HIS A 61 10.00 -18.62 -25.70
N ILE A 62 11.29 -18.55 -25.36
CA ILE A 62 12.38 -18.52 -26.34
C ILE A 62 12.58 -19.90 -26.96
N LEU A 63 12.54 -20.94 -26.16
CA LEU A 63 12.84 -22.30 -26.54
C LEU A 63 11.56 -23.09 -26.87
N LYS A 64 10.70 -22.53 -27.70
CA LYS A 64 9.37 -23.09 -28.05
C LYS A 64 9.39 -24.53 -28.58
N THR A 65 10.51 -24.96 -29.16
CA THR A 65 10.69 -26.28 -29.76
C THR A 65 11.76 -27.09 -29.00
N ALA A 66 11.92 -26.79 -27.70
CA ALA A 66 12.93 -27.46 -26.89
C ALA A 66 12.67 -28.96 -26.73
N GLU A 67 13.73 -29.77 -26.78
CA GLU A 67 13.68 -31.17 -26.44
C GLU A 67 13.28 -31.35 -24.96
N LEU A 68 12.78 -32.54 -24.61
CA LEU A 68 12.27 -32.84 -23.26
C LEU A 68 13.34 -32.57 -22.18
N GLU A 69 14.61 -32.94 -22.46
CA GLU A 69 15.74 -32.72 -21.57
C GLU A 69 15.93 -31.22 -21.23
N VAL A 70 15.80 -30.34 -22.21
CA VAL A 70 15.93 -28.89 -22.02
C VAL A 70 14.77 -28.35 -21.17
N VAL A 71 13.55 -28.87 -21.36
CA VAL A 71 12.39 -28.52 -20.55
C VAL A 71 12.61 -28.94 -19.09
N GLU A 72 13.13 -30.11 -18.85
CA GLU A 72 13.49 -30.59 -17.50
C GLU A 72 14.55 -29.71 -16.84
N GLN A 73 15.55 -29.27 -17.58
CA GLN A 73 16.58 -28.35 -17.09
C GLN A 73 16.00 -26.98 -16.74
N ILE A 74 15.05 -26.44 -17.52
CA ILE A 74 14.33 -25.19 -17.22
C ILE A 74 13.54 -25.33 -15.92
N ASN A 75 12.82 -26.43 -15.76
CA ASN A 75 12.06 -26.72 -14.55
C ASN A 75 12.98 -26.83 -13.33
N ALA A 76 14.08 -27.54 -13.45
CA ALA A 76 15.09 -27.72 -12.41
C ALA A 76 15.68 -26.36 -11.99
N MET A 77 16.05 -25.49 -12.93
CA MET A 77 16.56 -24.14 -12.67
C MET A 77 15.54 -23.33 -11.87
N ALA A 78 14.29 -23.29 -12.30
CA ALA A 78 13.25 -22.54 -11.59
C ALA A 78 13.02 -23.08 -10.16
N GLN A 79 13.08 -24.40 -10.01
CA GLN A 79 12.96 -25.04 -8.71
C GLN A 79 14.16 -24.73 -7.81
N GLN A 80 15.38 -24.74 -8.33
CA GLN A 80 16.58 -24.37 -7.57
C GLN A 80 16.55 -22.92 -7.06
N ILE A 81 16.01 -21.97 -7.83
CA ILE A 81 15.80 -20.61 -7.35
C ILE A 81 14.75 -20.60 -6.21
N LYS A 82 13.67 -21.38 -6.35
CA LYS A 82 12.63 -21.49 -5.32
C LYS A 82 13.12 -22.13 -4.03
N THR A 83 14.06 -23.06 -4.06
CA THR A 83 14.66 -23.66 -2.84
C THR A 83 15.50 -22.68 -2.03
N ARG A 84 16.05 -21.65 -2.67
CA ARG A 84 16.83 -20.58 -2.00
C ARG A 84 15.98 -19.51 -1.33
N ARG A 85 14.66 -19.61 -1.41
CA ARG A 85 13.76 -18.66 -0.74
C ARG A 85 13.89 -18.80 0.77
N PRO A 86 14.00 -17.69 1.52
CA PRO A 86 13.92 -17.74 2.97
C PRO A 86 12.56 -18.29 3.40
N SER A 87 12.53 -18.96 4.53
CA SER A 87 11.26 -19.33 5.15
C SER A 87 10.43 -18.07 5.36
N LYS A 88 9.19 -18.09 4.92
CA LYS A 88 8.25 -17.08 5.42
C LYS A 88 8.19 -17.33 6.92
N LYS A 89 8.68 -16.38 7.72
CA LYS A 89 8.32 -16.41 9.13
C LYS A 89 6.80 -16.56 9.14
N HIS A 90 6.29 -17.67 9.64
CA HIS A 90 4.93 -17.69 10.11
C HIS A 90 4.80 -16.44 10.95
N ARG A 91 3.86 -15.57 10.61
CA ARG A 91 3.47 -14.54 11.57
C ARG A 91 3.28 -15.32 12.85
N SER A 92 4.24 -15.15 13.78
CA SER A 92 4.15 -15.76 15.09
C SER A 92 2.74 -15.47 15.56
N SER A 93 2.08 -16.45 16.11
CA SER A 93 0.73 -16.34 16.69
C SER A 93 0.66 -15.35 17.85
N GLU A 94 1.76 -14.79 18.28
CA GLU A 94 1.83 -13.48 18.91
C GLU A 94 1.49 -12.44 17.84
N LEU A 95 0.20 -12.42 17.50
CA LEU A 95 -0.44 -11.26 16.94
C LEU A 95 -0.18 -10.13 17.93
N GLN A 96 0.92 -9.40 17.72
CA GLN A 96 1.05 -8.09 18.34
C GLN A 96 -0.20 -7.36 17.90
N ASP A 97 -1.14 -7.26 18.81
CA ASP A 97 -2.35 -6.49 18.57
C ASP A 97 -1.89 -5.06 18.24
N ARG A 98 -2.09 -4.68 16.99
CA ARG A 98 -1.74 -3.35 16.47
C ARG A 98 -2.93 -2.41 16.54
N SER A 99 -4.03 -2.86 17.13
CA SER A 99 -5.17 -1.99 17.37
C SER A 99 -4.80 -0.91 18.38
N LEU A 100 -5.40 0.25 18.21
CA LEU A 100 -5.30 1.30 19.20
C LEU A 100 -6.21 0.92 20.38
N SER A 101 -5.73 1.12 21.61
CA SER A 101 -6.58 1.04 22.78
C SER A 101 -7.59 2.19 22.81
N ASP A 102 -8.66 2.05 23.58
CA ASP A 102 -9.69 3.10 23.71
C ASP A 102 -9.07 4.44 24.12
N VAL A 103 -8.14 4.42 25.08
CA VAL A 103 -7.41 5.64 25.52
C VAL A 103 -6.62 6.28 24.37
N GLN A 104 -6.00 5.46 23.52
CA GLN A 104 -5.26 5.95 22.36
C GLN A 104 -6.19 6.49 21.27
N LEU A 105 -7.38 5.90 21.11
CA LEU A 105 -8.40 6.37 20.19
C LEU A 105 -8.96 7.72 20.65
N ASP A 106 -9.28 7.85 21.92
CA ASP A 106 -9.76 9.11 22.50
C ASP A 106 -8.72 10.23 22.33
N ALA A 107 -7.45 9.93 22.65
CA ALA A 107 -6.36 10.86 22.45
C ALA A 107 -6.17 11.24 20.98
N LEU A 108 -6.27 10.27 20.05
CA LEU A 108 -6.21 10.54 18.61
C LEU A 108 -7.31 11.51 18.19
N PHE A 109 -8.55 11.23 18.58
CA PHE A 109 -9.68 12.06 18.19
C PHE A 109 -9.64 13.47 18.81
N GLU A 110 -9.11 13.61 20.01
CA GLU A 110 -8.86 14.90 20.63
C GLU A 110 -7.78 15.70 19.87
N HIS A 111 -6.66 15.07 19.55
CA HIS A 111 -5.54 15.73 18.87
C HIS A 111 -5.87 16.19 17.45
N ILE A 112 -6.73 15.47 16.74
CA ILE A 112 -7.13 15.84 15.37
C ILE A 112 -8.31 16.83 15.31
N GLN A 113 -8.82 17.31 16.44
CA GLN A 113 -9.87 18.33 16.44
C GLN A 113 -9.37 19.62 15.77
N PRO A 114 -10.13 20.19 14.82
CA PRO A 114 -9.77 21.47 14.22
C PRO A 114 -9.68 22.58 15.27
N GLY A 115 -8.61 23.34 15.23
CA GLY A 115 -8.33 24.39 16.20
C GLY A 115 -7.68 23.93 17.51
N SER A 116 -7.50 22.64 17.73
CA SER A 116 -6.75 22.15 18.90
C SER A 116 -5.28 22.58 18.82
N ALA A 117 -4.74 23.04 19.94
CA ALA A 117 -3.32 23.43 20.07
C ALA A 117 -2.36 22.25 19.84
N SER A 118 -2.84 21.02 20.08
CA SER A 118 -2.08 19.79 19.89
C SER A 118 -2.23 19.19 18.50
N ASN A 119 -2.99 19.83 17.59
CA ASN A 119 -3.23 19.30 16.25
C ASN A 119 -1.96 19.37 15.40
N PRO A 120 -1.43 18.22 14.89
CA PRO A 120 -0.17 18.21 14.16
C PRO A 120 -0.25 18.77 12.74
N PHE A 121 -1.46 19.07 12.26
CA PHE A 121 -1.69 19.56 10.90
C PHE A 121 -1.80 21.07 10.84
N SER A 122 -1.38 21.68 9.73
CA SER A 122 -1.63 23.10 9.47
C SER A 122 -3.13 23.40 9.38
N MET A 123 -3.53 24.59 9.83
CA MET A 123 -4.94 24.95 10.02
C MET A 123 -5.82 24.78 8.76
N ASP A 124 -5.24 25.03 7.59
CA ASP A 124 -5.90 24.91 6.29
C ASP A 124 -6.30 23.49 5.90
N VAL A 125 -5.66 22.48 6.50
CA VAL A 125 -5.92 21.06 6.18
C VAL A 125 -6.48 20.25 7.36
N GLN A 126 -6.63 20.85 8.55
CA GLN A 126 -7.10 20.13 9.75
C GLN A 126 -8.44 19.44 9.52
N ARG A 127 -9.44 20.14 9.00
CA ARG A 127 -10.78 19.58 8.75
C ARG A 127 -10.75 18.45 7.73
N ARG A 128 -10.00 18.62 6.64
CA ARG A 128 -9.82 17.57 5.64
C ARG A 128 -9.18 16.33 6.25
N ASN A 129 -8.08 16.50 6.96
CA ASN A 129 -7.32 15.39 7.51
C ASN A 129 -8.12 14.65 8.61
N ARG A 130 -8.84 15.41 9.46
CA ARG A 130 -9.78 14.82 10.42
C ARG A 130 -10.82 13.96 9.71
N LEU A 131 -11.48 14.49 8.69
CA LEU A 131 -12.49 13.78 7.92
C LEU A 131 -11.92 12.51 7.28
N MET A 132 -10.70 12.56 6.74
CA MET A 132 -10.02 11.38 6.19
C MET A 132 -9.80 10.30 7.25
N ILE A 133 -9.39 10.68 8.46
CA ILE A 133 -9.17 9.73 9.58
C ILE A 133 -10.52 9.14 10.02
N LEU A 134 -11.57 9.93 10.14
CA LEU A 134 -12.91 9.44 10.48
C LEU A 134 -13.45 8.45 9.44
N LEU A 135 -13.28 8.74 8.15
CA LEU A 135 -13.67 7.81 7.08
C LEU A 135 -12.91 6.48 7.16
N LEU A 136 -11.59 6.52 7.42
CA LEU A 136 -10.81 5.31 7.60
C LEU A 136 -11.28 4.51 8.82
N PHE A 137 -11.55 5.19 9.93
CA PHE A 137 -11.95 4.56 11.18
C PHE A 137 -13.34 3.93 11.10
N TYR A 138 -14.35 4.71 10.68
CA TYR A 138 -15.73 4.24 10.68
C TYR A 138 -16.06 3.27 9.54
N LEU A 139 -15.43 3.43 8.39
CA LEU A 139 -15.74 2.60 7.21
C LEU A 139 -14.77 1.43 7.00
N GLY A 140 -13.64 1.40 7.70
CA GLY A 140 -12.62 0.37 7.52
C GLY A 140 -12.09 0.29 6.10
N ILE A 141 -12.11 1.39 5.35
CA ILE A 141 -11.64 1.46 3.97
C ILE A 141 -10.12 1.55 3.90
N ARG A 142 -9.55 1.10 2.78
CA ARG A 142 -8.11 1.23 2.55
C ARG A 142 -7.72 2.63 2.14
N GLY A 143 -6.47 3.04 2.41
CA GLY A 143 -5.97 4.36 2.02
C GLY A 143 -6.12 4.66 0.52
N GLY A 144 -5.92 3.67 -0.36
CA GLY A 144 -6.15 3.82 -1.80
C GLY A 144 -7.63 4.00 -2.16
N GLU A 145 -8.54 3.37 -1.42
CA GLU A 145 -9.98 3.56 -1.59
C GLU A 145 -10.40 4.97 -1.15
N LEU A 146 -9.91 5.44 0.00
CA LEU A 146 -10.14 6.80 0.49
C LEU A 146 -9.72 7.86 -0.54
N LEU A 147 -8.52 7.72 -1.12
CA LEU A 147 -7.99 8.67 -2.10
C LEU A 147 -8.74 8.65 -3.43
N ASN A 148 -9.54 7.63 -3.69
CA ASN A 148 -10.38 7.51 -4.88
C ASN A 148 -11.83 7.96 -4.68
N ILE A 149 -12.24 8.36 -3.46
CA ILE A 149 -13.58 8.84 -3.20
C ILE A 149 -13.81 10.15 -3.96
N ARG A 150 -14.95 10.22 -4.63
CA ARG A 150 -15.46 11.42 -5.31
C ARG A 150 -16.78 11.85 -4.68
N ILE A 151 -17.10 13.12 -4.80
CA ILE A 151 -18.39 13.68 -4.29
C ILE A 151 -19.57 12.90 -4.87
N GLN A 152 -19.53 12.53 -6.14
CA GLN A 152 -20.58 11.75 -6.81
C GLN A 152 -20.76 10.33 -6.28
N ASP A 153 -19.81 9.81 -5.50
CA ASP A 153 -19.93 8.51 -4.86
C ASP A 153 -20.74 8.54 -3.56
N ILE A 154 -21.06 9.73 -3.07
CA ILE A 154 -21.77 9.95 -1.82
C ILE A 154 -23.23 10.24 -2.13
N ASP A 155 -24.10 9.39 -1.64
CA ASP A 155 -25.55 9.61 -1.68
C ASP A 155 -25.99 10.17 -0.33
N PHE A 156 -26.20 11.48 -0.31
CA PHE A 156 -26.65 12.22 0.88
C PHE A 156 -28.13 11.96 1.22
N SER A 157 -28.92 11.45 0.27
CA SER A 157 -30.34 11.15 0.49
C SER A 157 -30.55 9.83 1.23
N THR A 158 -29.67 8.86 1.00
CA THR A 158 -29.72 7.54 1.64
C THR A 158 -28.62 7.31 2.66
N ASN A 159 -27.78 8.32 2.92
CA ASN A 159 -26.62 8.23 3.80
C ASN A 159 -25.69 7.04 3.46
N ARG A 160 -25.30 6.94 2.19
CA ARG A 160 -24.44 5.85 1.70
C ARG A 160 -23.29 6.38 0.87
N ILE A 161 -22.19 5.63 0.89
CA ILE A 161 -21.04 5.89 0.04
C ILE A 161 -20.70 4.65 -0.77
N ARG A 162 -20.46 4.85 -2.06
CA ARG A 162 -20.02 3.80 -2.98
C ARG A 162 -18.50 3.81 -3.09
N ILE A 163 -17.86 2.73 -2.69
CA ILE A 163 -16.42 2.52 -2.90
C ILE A 163 -16.23 1.90 -4.27
N VAL A 164 -15.69 2.67 -5.19
CA VAL A 164 -15.52 2.30 -6.60
C VAL A 164 -14.06 1.99 -6.89
N ARG A 165 -13.83 0.92 -7.65
CA ARG A 165 -12.51 0.62 -8.20
C ARG A 165 -12.26 1.48 -9.44
N ARG A 166 -11.33 2.42 -9.34
CA ARG A 166 -10.85 3.22 -10.47
C ARG A 166 -9.38 2.85 -10.68
N ALA A 167 -9.15 1.92 -11.59
CA ALA A 167 -7.82 1.55 -12.02
C ALA A 167 -7.59 2.10 -13.42
N ASP A 168 -6.40 2.62 -13.67
CA ASP A 168 -5.95 3.06 -14.99
C ASP A 168 -6.86 4.12 -15.63
N GLU A 169 -7.35 5.06 -14.82
CA GLU A 169 -8.24 6.11 -15.30
C GLU A 169 -7.43 7.21 -16.01
N ARG A 170 -7.54 7.29 -17.35
CA ARG A 170 -6.82 8.26 -18.19
C ARG A 170 -7.03 9.74 -17.81
N ALA A 171 -8.12 10.03 -17.08
CA ALA A 171 -8.42 11.38 -16.61
C ALA A 171 -7.74 11.72 -15.28
N ASP A 172 -7.10 10.77 -14.63
CA ASP A 172 -6.34 10.99 -13.38
C ASP A 172 -4.94 11.48 -13.72
N SER A 173 -4.64 12.72 -13.35
CA SER A 173 -3.34 13.35 -13.59
C SER A 173 -2.27 13.01 -12.55
N ARG A 174 -2.60 12.15 -11.58
CA ARG A 174 -1.65 11.77 -10.52
C ARG A 174 -0.61 10.79 -11.05
N THR A 175 0.66 11.03 -10.78
CA THR A 175 1.78 10.16 -11.17
C THR A 175 1.70 8.77 -10.52
N ASN A 176 1.11 8.68 -9.33
CA ASN A 176 0.86 7.43 -8.61
C ASN A 176 -0.63 7.33 -8.33
N GLU A 177 -1.37 6.74 -9.25
CA GLU A 177 -2.79 6.49 -9.05
C GLU A 177 -3.01 5.52 -7.90
N PRO A 178 -3.92 5.84 -6.95
CA PRO A 178 -4.28 4.93 -5.88
C PRO A 178 -5.08 3.76 -6.44
N ASN A 179 -4.42 2.62 -6.62
CA ASN A 179 -5.03 1.43 -7.20
C ASN A 179 -5.80 0.65 -6.12
N ALA A 180 -7.12 0.74 -6.14
CA ALA A 180 -7.98 -0.04 -5.25
C ALA A 180 -8.15 -1.47 -5.83
N LYS A 181 -7.59 -2.47 -5.13
CA LYS A 181 -7.64 -3.89 -5.54
C LYS A 181 -8.94 -4.62 -5.15
N THR A 182 -9.90 -3.92 -4.57
CA THR A 182 -11.12 -4.50 -4.00
C THR A 182 -12.32 -4.34 -4.91
N LYS A 183 -13.30 -5.25 -4.75
CA LYS A 183 -14.59 -5.16 -5.44
C LYS A 183 -15.36 -3.92 -4.97
N GLU A 184 -16.14 -3.35 -5.87
CA GLU A 184 -17.04 -2.25 -5.55
C GLU A 184 -18.04 -2.68 -4.46
N ARG A 185 -18.33 -1.74 -3.56
CA ARG A 185 -19.29 -1.96 -2.48
C ARG A 185 -19.92 -0.65 -2.02
N LEU A 186 -21.13 -0.79 -1.49
CA LEU A 186 -21.88 0.29 -0.88
C LEU A 186 -21.77 0.19 0.64
N LEU A 187 -21.39 1.28 1.30
CA LEU A 187 -21.25 1.34 2.75
C LEU A 187 -22.22 2.37 3.33
N PRO A 188 -22.84 2.09 4.48
CA PRO A 188 -23.65 3.09 5.19
C PRO A 188 -22.73 4.13 5.83
N LEU A 189 -23.23 5.37 5.91
CA LEU A 189 -22.62 6.49 6.61
C LEU A 189 -23.45 6.83 7.83
N ALA A 190 -22.81 7.02 8.98
CA ALA A 190 -23.48 7.62 10.13
C ALA A 190 -23.89 9.07 9.82
N GLU A 191 -25.00 9.51 10.34
CA GLU A 191 -25.53 10.84 10.08
C GLU A 191 -24.55 11.96 10.45
N SER A 192 -23.84 11.82 11.56
CA SER A 192 -22.78 12.75 11.98
C SER A 192 -21.66 12.86 10.95
N LEU A 193 -21.26 11.73 10.34
CA LEU A 193 -20.22 11.72 9.32
C LEU A 193 -20.72 12.33 8.00
N VAL A 194 -21.99 12.14 7.67
CA VAL A 194 -22.65 12.79 6.52
C VAL A 194 -22.65 14.31 6.70
N GLN A 195 -22.98 14.81 7.88
CA GLN A 195 -22.96 16.24 8.19
C GLN A 195 -21.55 16.83 8.09
N GLU A 196 -20.54 16.14 8.59
CA GLU A 196 -19.13 16.57 8.44
C GLU A 196 -18.68 16.58 6.96
N LEU A 197 -19.04 15.55 6.20
CA LEU A 197 -18.78 15.50 4.75
C LEU A 197 -19.43 16.66 4.01
N HIS A 198 -20.70 16.91 4.28
CA HIS A 198 -21.45 18.02 3.68
C HIS A 198 -20.82 19.37 4.02
N SER A 199 -20.50 19.60 5.29
CA SER A 199 -19.84 20.82 5.75
C SER A 199 -18.49 21.03 5.05
N TYR A 200 -17.64 19.98 5.00
CA TYR A 200 -16.36 20.06 4.32
C TYR A 200 -16.51 20.39 2.82
N ILE A 201 -17.43 19.73 2.13
CA ILE A 201 -17.64 19.93 0.68
C ILE A 201 -18.15 21.35 0.39
N THR A 202 -19.07 21.84 1.20
CA THR A 202 -19.75 23.13 0.95
C THR A 202 -18.97 24.35 1.43
N GLN A 203 -18.17 24.20 2.50
CA GLN A 203 -17.46 25.30 3.13
C GLN A 203 -15.96 25.28 2.83
N ASP A 204 -15.27 24.19 3.19
CA ASP A 204 -13.81 24.16 3.18
C ASP A 204 -13.25 23.90 1.77
N ARG A 205 -13.79 22.88 1.07
CA ARG A 205 -13.31 22.49 -0.25
C ARG A 205 -13.44 23.60 -1.29
N ARG A 206 -14.47 24.42 -1.22
CA ARG A 206 -14.71 25.55 -2.14
C ARG A 206 -13.61 26.61 -2.07
N ASN A 207 -12.96 26.73 -0.92
CA ASN A 207 -11.92 27.72 -0.66
C ASN A 207 -10.53 27.25 -1.10
N VAL A 208 -10.38 25.98 -1.53
CA VAL A 208 -9.11 25.46 -2.03
C VAL A 208 -8.90 25.92 -3.46
N LEU A 209 -7.84 26.68 -3.70
CA LEU A 209 -7.39 27.09 -5.04
C LEU A 209 -7.24 25.83 -5.91
N ASN A 210 -7.85 25.84 -7.11
CA ASN A 210 -7.83 24.72 -8.07
C ASN A 210 -8.62 23.46 -7.64
N ALA A 211 -9.47 23.50 -6.64
CA ALA A 211 -10.40 22.41 -6.43
C ALA A 211 -11.33 22.30 -7.64
N LYS A 212 -11.24 21.20 -8.40
CA LYS A 212 -12.18 20.93 -9.50
C LYS A 212 -13.62 20.94 -8.95
N LYS A 213 -14.46 21.73 -9.57
CA LYS A 213 -15.90 21.81 -9.26
C LYS A 213 -16.60 20.49 -9.56
#